data_e3b0fc21f0a745d4424d7bc07e3e39e8
#
_entry.id   e3b0fc21f0a745d4424d7bc07e3e39e8
#
_cell.length_a   1.000
_cell.length_b   1.000
_cell.length_c   1.000
_cell.angle_alpha   90.00
_cell.angle_beta   90.00
_cell.angle_gamma   90.00
#
_symmetry.space_group_name_H-M   'P 1'
#
loop_
_entity.id
_entity.type
_entity.pdbx_description
1 polymer ?
#
loop_
_entity_poly.entity_id
_entity_poly.type
_entity_poly.pdbx_seq_one_letter_code
_entity_poly.pdbx_strand_id
1 'polypeptide(L)'
;EKYTTCSSTAGLVAATHHAVSTGGTSGSLSSGLHHAAADCGKGFCTYNGLAVAAHRALELGAHRVLIVDVDAHCGGGTFSIIKDHPGMVQVDVSTSHGYDSFVATGDHRLIPAGHDDYVDRIEEGLDHASTLGGVDFVIANLGMDPINDGVSISDIRERERLVRDFIGNTPAIFAIAGGYKWGGHSIDDVASWHRMTIEQWASR
;
A
#
# COMPACT_ATOMS: atom_id res chain seq x y z
N GLU A 1 14.54 15.80 -9.18
CA GLU A 1 13.78 15.30 -8.01
C GLU A 1 12.33 15.80 -7.99
N LYS A 2 12.06 17.10 -7.97
CA LYS A 2 10.70 17.67 -7.87
C LYS A 2 9.72 17.12 -8.92
N TYR A 3 10.16 16.98 -10.18
CA TYR A 3 9.31 16.46 -11.26
C TYR A 3 9.03 14.97 -11.12
N THR A 4 9.99 14.18 -10.66
CA THR A 4 9.83 12.73 -10.47
C THR A 4 8.79 12.41 -9.38
N THR A 5 8.84 13.14 -8.27
CA THR A 5 7.92 12.95 -7.14
C THR A 5 6.49 13.34 -7.48
N CYS A 6 6.32 14.46 -8.21
CA CYS A 6 5.00 14.85 -8.73
C CYS A 6 4.46 13.82 -9.72
N SER A 7 5.32 13.22 -10.56
CA SER A 7 4.92 12.18 -11.51
C SER A 7 4.45 10.91 -10.83
N SER A 8 5.11 10.47 -9.74
CA SER A 8 4.68 9.31 -8.95
C SER A 8 3.27 9.52 -8.38
N THR A 9 3.05 10.64 -7.70
CA THR A 9 1.73 10.98 -7.16
C THR A 9 0.68 11.14 -8.26
N ALA A 10 1.02 11.77 -9.39
CA ALA A 10 0.13 11.91 -10.54
C ALA A 10 -0.27 10.55 -11.14
N GLY A 11 0.64 9.56 -11.16
CA GLY A 11 0.36 8.21 -11.59
C GLY A 11 -0.73 7.54 -10.75
N LEU A 12 -0.66 7.70 -9.41
CA LEU A 12 -1.69 7.19 -8.50
C LEU A 12 -3.03 7.91 -8.68
N VAL A 13 -3.03 9.22 -8.86
CA VAL A 13 -4.24 10.00 -9.16
C VAL A 13 -4.89 9.52 -10.46
N ALA A 14 -4.10 9.30 -11.52
CA ALA A 14 -4.60 8.78 -12.79
C ALA A 14 -5.18 7.37 -12.64
N ALA A 15 -4.50 6.49 -11.90
CA ALA A 15 -4.99 5.14 -11.59
C ALA A 15 -6.31 5.20 -10.82
N THR A 16 -6.44 6.09 -9.82
CA THR A 16 -7.68 6.32 -9.06
C THR A 16 -8.84 6.73 -9.97
N HIS A 17 -8.61 7.71 -10.86
CA HIS A 17 -9.61 8.10 -11.85
C HIS A 17 -10.07 6.94 -12.71
N HIS A 18 -9.14 6.14 -13.21
CA HIS A 18 -9.47 4.98 -14.03
C HIS A 18 -10.28 3.95 -13.24
N ALA A 19 -9.82 3.55 -12.05
CA ALA A 19 -10.49 2.57 -11.22
C ALA A 19 -11.92 2.98 -10.85
N VAL A 20 -12.12 4.23 -10.41
CA VAL A 20 -13.46 4.75 -10.08
C VAL A 20 -14.35 4.80 -11.31
N SER A 21 -13.85 5.26 -12.46
CA SER A 21 -14.68 5.41 -13.68
C SER A 21 -15.09 4.08 -14.29
N THR A 22 -14.28 3.03 -14.13
CA THR A 22 -14.53 1.69 -14.70
C THR A 22 -15.16 0.73 -13.71
N GLY A 23 -15.14 1.03 -12.41
CA GLY A 23 -15.49 0.11 -11.35
C GLY A 23 -14.50 -1.05 -11.19
N GLY A 24 -13.29 -0.92 -11.77
CA GLY A 24 -12.29 -1.98 -11.85
C GLY A 24 -11.03 -1.70 -11.04
N THR A 25 -9.95 -2.36 -11.44
CA THR A 25 -8.63 -2.20 -10.82
C THR A 25 -7.66 -1.50 -11.76
N SER A 26 -6.73 -0.74 -11.19
CA SER A 26 -5.68 -0.05 -11.92
C SER A 26 -4.41 0.00 -11.05
N GLY A 27 -3.32 0.53 -11.55
CA GLY A 27 -2.12 0.65 -10.75
C GLY A 27 -1.13 1.68 -11.27
N SER A 28 -0.22 2.05 -10.40
CA SER A 28 0.91 2.90 -10.74
C SER A 28 2.22 2.13 -10.55
N LEU A 29 3.06 2.13 -11.60
CA LEU A 29 4.40 1.54 -11.54
C LEU A 29 5.39 2.51 -10.84
N SER A 30 4.91 3.17 -9.79
CA SER A 30 5.70 4.07 -8.97
C SER A 30 5.29 3.95 -7.50
N SER A 31 6.16 4.45 -6.62
CA SER A 31 5.95 4.35 -5.18
C SER A 31 4.78 5.18 -4.67
N GLY A 32 4.08 4.63 -3.66
CA GLY A 32 3.05 5.32 -2.90
C GLY A 32 3.56 6.42 -1.98
N LEU A 33 4.88 6.42 -1.67
CA LEU A 33 5.57 7.44 -0.87
C LEU A 33 4.98 7.61 0.53
N HIS A 34 4.69 6.51 1.21
CA HIS A 34 3.91 6.37 2.44
C HIS A 34 4.51 7.04 3.69
N HIS A 35 5.82 7.34 3.67
CA HIS A 35 6.47 8.01 4.80
C HIS A 35 6.26 9.52 4.83
N ALA A 36 5.96 10.18 3.70
CA ALA A 36 5.77 11.62 3.70
C ALA A 36 4.55 12.00 4.55
N ALA A 37 4.76 12.90 5.50
CA ALA A 37 3.72 13.51 6.32
C ALA A 37 3.16 14.78 5.63
N ALA A 38 2.18 15.44 6.25
CA ALA A 38 1.55 16.63 5.68
C ALA A 38 2.51 17.83 5.54
N ASP A 39 3.50 17.92 6.42
CA ASP A 39 4.40 19.07 6.55
C ASP A 39 5.88 18.75 6.31
N CYS A 40 6.23 17.47 6.18
CA CYS A 40 7.62 17.05 5.96
C CYS A 40 7.74 15.77 5.12
N GLY A 41 8.78 15.73 4.30
CA GLY A 41 9.22 14.50 3.63
C GLY A 41 10.22 13.74 4.50
N LYS A 42 10.15 12.41 4.48
CA LYS A 42 11.10 11.50 5.16
C LYS A 42 11.12 10.15 4.47
N GLY A 43 12.09 9.28 4.78
CA GLY A 43 12.15 7.92 4.24
C GLY A 43 12.14 7.87 2.71
N PHE A 44 12.90 8.74 2.04
CA PHE A 44 12.90 8.92 0.57
C PHE A 44 11.55 9.36 -0.02
N CYS A 45 10.56 9.70 0.81
CA CYS A 45 9.23 10.13 0.39
C CYS A 45 9.09 11.66 0.52
N THR A 46 8.60 12.32 -0.53
CA THR A 46 8.43 13.78 -0.54
C THR A 46 6.96 14.20 -0.46
N TYR A 47 6.09 13.56 -1.22
CA TYR A 47 4.64 13.77 -1.18
C TYR A 47 3.94 12.43 -1.00
N ASN A 48 3.01 12.33 -0.08
CA ASN A 48 2.29 11.09 0.19
C ASN A 48 1.26 10.81 -0.91
N GLY A 49 1.64 9.97 -1.87
CA GLY A 49 0.78 9.63 -3.00
C GLY A 49 -0.44 8.80 -2.61
N LEU A 50 -0.34 7.98 -1.55
CA LEU A 50 -1.46 7.16 -1.06
C LEU A 50 -2.55 8.05 -0.46
N ALA A 51 -2.16 9.00 0.39
CA ALA A 51 -3.11 9.95 0.99
C ALA A 51 -3.76 10.84 -0.08
N VAL A 52 -2.99 11.32 -1.08
CA VAL A 52 -3.54 12.10 -2.21
C VAL A 52 -4.52 11.27 -3.02
N ALA A 53 -4.20 10.00 -3.31
CA ALA A 53 -5.08 9.10 -4.04
C ALA A 53 -6.37 8.81 -3.24
N ALA A 54 -6.27 8.63 -1.92
CA ALA A 54 -7.43 8.42 -1.05
C ALA A 54 -8.37 9.65 -1.04
N HIS A 55 -7.84 10.84 -0.88
CA HIS A 55 -8.62 12.08 -1.00
C HIS A 55 -9.27 12.19 -2.38
N ARG A 56 -8.52 11.83 -3.43
CA ARG A 56 -9.06 11.86 -4.79
C ARG A 56 -10.19 10.87 -5.01
N ALA A 57 -10.12 9.66 -4.44
CA ALA A 57 -11.20 8.68 -4.51
C ALA A 57 -12.48 9.23 -3.87
N LEU A 58 -12.37 9.85 -2.68
CA LEU A 58 -13.53 10.49 -2.02
C LEU A 58 -14.13 11.64 -2.85
N GLU A 59 -13.30 12.50 -3.46
CA GLU A 59 -13.77 13.56 -4.37
C GLU A 59 -14.51 13.00 -5.60
N LEU A 60 -14.16 11.79 -6.03
CA LEU A 60 -14.79 11.10 -7.15
C LEU A 60 -16.03 10.29 -6.75
N GLY A 61 -16.41 10.30 -5.49
CA GLY A 61 -17.66 9.73 -4.99
C GLY A 61 -17.50 8.45 -4.18
N ALA A 62 -16.29 7.98 -3.89
CA ALA A 62 -16.10 6.95 -2.87
C ALA A 62 -16.52 7.49 -1.50
N HIS A 63 -17.08 6.63 -0.63
CA HIS A 63 -17.51 7.00 0.70
C HIS A 63 -16.53 6.58 1.77
N ARG A 64 -15.88 5.42 1.55
CA ARG A 64 -14.90 4.88 2.50
C ARG A 64 -13.75 4.20 1.78
N VAL A 65 -12.57 4.78 1.93
CA VAL A 65 -11.32 4.30 1.34
C VAL A 65 -10.51 3.53 2.36
N LEU A 66 -10.13 2.30 2.02
CA LEU A 66 -9.19 1.49 2.78
C LEU A 66 -7.80 1.54 2.13
N ILE A 67 -6.80 1.88 2.90
CA ILE A 67 -5.39 1.72 2.51
C ILE A 67 -4.86 0.46 3.17
N VAL A 68 -4.43 -0.52 2.37
CA VAL A 68 -3.72 -1.72 2.81
C VAL A 68 -2.25 -1.50 2.50
N ASP A 69 -1.45 -1.32 3.55
CA ASP A 69 -0.01 -1.13 3.43
C ASP A 69 0.71 -2.40 3.91
N VAL A 70 1.44 -3.02 3.02
CA VAL A 70 2.20 -4.26 3.27
C VAL A 70 3.67 -4.10 2.86
N ASP A 71 4.17 -2.88 2.94
CA ASP A 71 5.59 -2.54 2.85
C ASP A 71 6.32 -3.03 4.11
N ALA A 72 7.64 -3.19 4.06
CA ALA A 72 8.40 -3.57 5.25
C ALA A 72 8.30 -2.53 6.37
N HIS A 73 8.21 -1.25 6.02
CA HIS A 73 8.20 -0.14 6.97
C HIS A 73 6.79 0.36 7.23
N CYS A 74 6.57 0.89 8.43
CA CYS A 74 5.27 1.45 8.78
C CYS A 74 4.96 2.70 7.95
N GLY A 75 3.73 2.83 7.47
CA GLY A 75 3.22 3.99 6.75
C GLY A 75 2.74 5.12 7.68
N GLY A 76 3.56 5.50 8.68
CA GLY A 76 3.20 6.52 9.66
C GLY A 76 2.95 7.90 9.04
N GLY A 77 3.60 8.22 7.90
CA GLY A 77 3.31 9.43 7.14
C GLY A 77 1.87 9.41 6.63
N THR A 78 1.43 8.32 6.01
CA THR A 78 0.04 8.15 5.56
C THR A 78 -0.93 8.26 6.72
N PHE A 79 -0.69 7.50 7.82
CA PHE A 79 -1.53 7.56 9.00
C PHE A 79 -1.65 8.98 9.56
N SER A 80 -0.55 9.73 9.64
CA SER A 80 -0.55 11.10 10.18
C SER A 80 -1.48 12.05 9.40
N ILE A 81 -1.67 11.81 8.11
CA ILE A 81 -2.51 12.63 7.23
C ILE A 81 -4.00 12.21 7.34
N ILE A 82 -4.27 10.91 7.40
CA ILE A 82 -5.64 10.40 7.22
C ILE A 82 -6.35 10.05 8.53
N LYS A 83 -5.65 9.92 9.66
CA LYS A 83 -6.16 9.35 10.92
C LYS A 83 -7.44 10.00 11.46
N ASP A 84 -7.63 11.28 11.19
CA ASP A 84 -8.78 12.04 11.66
C ASP A 84 -9.89 12.16 10.59
N HIS A 85 -9.69 11.55 9.42
CA HIS A 85 -10.68 11.61 8.34
C HIS A 85 -11.65 10.41 8.41
N PRO A 86 -12.96 10.63 8.63
CA PRO A 86 -13.92 9.54 8.88
C PRO A 86 -14.10 8.57 7.71
N GLY A 87 -13.80 9.01 6.49
CA GLY A 87 -13.92 8.20 5.27
C GLY A 87 -12.62 7.47 4.87
N MET A 88 -11.59 7.47 5.71
CA MET A 88 -10.31 6.82 5.39
C MET A 88 -9.85 5.91 6.52
N VAL A 89 -9.36 4.73 6.16
CA VAL A 89 -8.79 3.76 7.12
C VAL A 89 -7.49 3.21 6.56
N GLN A 90 -6.53 2.96 7.43
CA GLN A 90 -5.28 2.26 7.10
C GLN A 90 -5.16 0.99 7.92
N VAL A 91 -4.89 -0.11 7.23
CA VAL A 91 -4.39 -1.37 7.79
C VAL A 91 -2.98 -1.56 7.28
N ASP A 92 -2.03 -1.63 8.20
CA ASP A 92 -0.60 -1.62 7.95
C ASP A 92 0.02 -2.87 8.59
N VAL A 93 0.71 -3.67 7.79
CA VAL A 93 1.43 -4.88 8.23
C VAL A 93 2.90 -4.73 7.88
N SER A 94 3.75 -4.62 8.90
CA SER A 94 5.12 -4.13 8.75
C SER A 94 6.13 -5.06 9.40
N THR A 95 7.17 -5.45 8.67
CA THR A 95 8.28 -6.28 9.18
C THR A 95 9.34 -5.45 9.89
N SER A 96 9.51 -4.21 9.49
CA SER A 96 10.44 -3.21 10.06
C SER A 96 9.70 -2.14 10.87
N HIS A 97 8.92 -2.56 11.85
CA HIS A 97 8.03 -1.70 12.65
C HIS A 97 8.74 -0.69 13.56
N GLY A 98 10.06 -0.67 13.59
CA GLY A 98 10.85 0.34 14.31
C GLY A 98 10.94 1.70 13.61
N TYR A 99 10.65 1.76 12.30
CA TYR A 99 10.71 3.01 11.54
C TYR A 99 9.31 3.48 11.14
N ASP A 100 9.05 4.76 11.38
CA ASP A 100 7.79 5.46 11.07
C ASP A 100 6.53 4.82 11.72
N SER A 101 6.73 4.18 12.88
CA SER A 101 5.67 3.54 13.65
C SER A 101 4.64 4.57 14.15
N PHE A 102 3.42 4.11 14.36
CA PHE A 102 2.32 4.94 14.87
C PHE A 102 1.46 4.14 15.86
N VAL A 103 0.71 4.87 16.69
CA VAL A 103 -0.32 4.27 17.55
C VAL A 103 -1.65 4.33 16.82
N ALA A 104 -2.13 3.18 16.38
CA ALA A 104 -3.39 3.08 15.66
C ALA A 104 -4.58 3.49 16.55
N THR A 105 -5.54 4.20 15.96
CA THR A 105 -6.75 4.68 16.62
C THR A 105 -8.00 4.35 15.80
N GLY A 106 -9.14 4.18 16.44
CA GLY A 106 -10.39 3.86 15.75
C GLY A 106 -10.29 2.55 14.98
N ASP A 107 -10.60 2.61 13.70
CA ASP A 107 -10.61 1.47 12.78
C ASP A 107 -9.22 1.20 12.15
N HIS A 108 -8.26 2.11 12.32
CA HIS A 108 -6.90 1.89 11.83
C HIS A 108 -6.20 0.75 12.57
N ARG A 109 -5.28 0.08 11.91
CA ARG A 109 -4.42 -0.96 12.51
C ARG A 109 -2.98 -0.82 12.05
N LEU A 110 -2.06 -1.07 12.98
CA LEU A 110 -0.66 -1.35 12.73
C LEU A 110 -0.36 -2.72 13.33
N ILE A 111 0.04 -3.66 12.50
CA ILE A 111 0.28 -5.05 12.87
C ILE A 111 1.76 -5.35 12.62
N PRO A 112 2.57 -5.46 13.68
CA PRO A 112 3.94 -5.90 13.55
C PRO A 112 4.02 -7.35 13.09
N ALA A 113 4.91 -7.63 12.14
CA ALA A 113 5.17 -8.95 11.60
C ALA A 113 6.66 -9.31 11.71
N GLY A 114 6.97 -10.57 11.82
CA GLY A 114 8.28 -11.13 11.53
C GLY A 114 8.31 -11.72 10.12
N HIS A 115 9.48 -12.17 9.67
CA HIS A 115 9.57 -12.83 8.36
C HIS A 115 8.85 -14.20 8.33
N ASP A 116 8.75 -14.88 9.48
CA ASP A 116 8.13 -16.21 9.59
C ASP A 116 6.60 -16.17 9.72
N ASP A 117 6.02 -15.05 10.18
CA ASP A 117 4.58 -14.90 10.40
C ASP A 117 3.93 -13.80 9.52
N TYR A 118 4.67 -13.29 8.52
CA TYR A 118 4.23 -12.18 7.70
C TYR A 118 2.88 -12.43 7.00
N VAL A 119 2.69 -13.63 6.45
CA VAL A 119 1.45 -14.01 5.77
C VAL A 119 0.28 -14.08 6.77
N ASP A 120 0.48 -14.70 7.93
CA ASP A 120 -0.53 -14.80 8.98
C ASP A 120 -0.96 -13.40 9.48
N ARG A 121 -0.01 -12.47 9.58
CA ARG A 121 -0.29 -11.08 9.97
C ARG A 121 -1.05 -10.30 8.90
N ILE A 122 -0.80 -10.60 7.63
CA ILE A 122 -1.61 -10.04 6.53
C ILE A 122 -3.04 -10.57 6.62
N GLU A 123 -3.24 -11.87 6.83
CA GLU A 123 -4.56 -12.45 7.03
C GLU A 123 -5.29 -11.77 8.21
N GLU A 124 -4.62 -11.59 9.35
CA GLU A 124 -5.16 -10.85 10.50
C GLU A 124 -5.61 -9.43 10.12
N GLY A 125 -4.79 -8.71 9.34
CA GLY A 125 -5.11 -7.36 8.87
C GLY A 125 -6.30 -7.33 7.92
N LEU A 126 -6.37 -8.26 6.99
CA LEU A 126 -7.47 -8.37 6.02
C LEU A 126 -8.76 -8.84 6.70
N ASP A 127 -8.68 -9.73 7.69
CA ASP A 127 -9.81 -10.12 8.52
C ASP A 127 -10.39 -8.92 9.27
N HIS A 128 -9.52 -8.10 9.91
CA HIS A 128 -9.97 -6.86 10.50
C HIS A 128 -10.62 -5.94 9.45
N ALA A 129 -9.98 -5.74 8.30
CA ALA A 129 -10.53 -4.93 7.21
C ALA A 129 -11.91 -5.42 6.75
N SER A 130 -12.15 -6.73 6.75
CA SER A 130 -13.45 -7.33 6.40
C SER A 130 -14.57 -6.97 7.37
N THR A 131 -14.23 -6.61 8.61
CA THR A 131 -15.22 -6.13 9.59
C THR A 131 -15.63 -4.67 9.37
N LEU A 132 -14.88 -3.93 8.56
CA LEU A 132 -15.13 -2.52 8.27
C LEU A 132 -16.29 -2.41 7.28
N GLY A 133 -17.43 -1.90 7.72
CA GLY A 133 -18.57 -1.67 6.84
C GLY A 133 -18.31 -0.53 5.84
N GLY A 134 -18.86 -0.68 4.62
CA GLY A 134 -18.94 0.41 3.66
C GLY A 134 -17.66 0.78 2.93
N VAL A 135 -16.60 -0.04 2.97
CA VAL A 135 -15.42 0.15 2.13
C VAL A 135 -15.83 -0.04 0.67
N ASP A 136 -15.64 0.97 -0.14
CA ASP A 136 -16.02 1.00 -1.56
C ASP A 136 -14.86 1.41 -2.49
N PHE A 137 -13.69 1.64 -1.92
CA PHE A 137 -12.44 1.82 -2.66
C PHE A 137 -11.24 1.32 -1.86
N VAL A 138 -10.31 0.61 -2.51
CA VAL A 138 -9.10 0.08 -1.87
C VAL A 138 -7.83 0.61 -2.54
N ILE A 139 -6.85 0.98 -1.75
CA ILE A 139 -5.49 1.34 -2.18
C ILE A 139 -4.52 0.35 -1.55
N ALA A 140 -3.81 -0.43 -2.36
CA ALA A 140 -2.80 -1.37 -1.91
C ALA A 140 -1.39 -0.81 -2.14
N ASN A 141 -0.60 -0.65 -1.08
CA ASN A 141 0.82 -0.29 -1.15
C ASN A 141 1.65 -1.57 -1.01
N LEU A 142 2.22 -2.03 -2.13
CA LEU A 142 2.81 -3.37 -2.27
C LEU A 142 4.34 -3.27 -2.35
N GLY A 143 4.97 -2.97 -1.22
CA GLY A 143 6.43 -2.91 -1.08
C GLY A 143 7.09 -4.28 -1.28
N MET A 144 8.29 -4.31 -1.85
CA MET A 144 9.09 -5.54 -2.03
C MET A 144 10.23 -5.66 -1.03
N ASP A 145 10.40 -4.70 -0.16
CA ASP A 145 11.44 -4.70 0.87
C ASP A 145 11.19 -5.66 2.06
N PRO A 146 10.01 -6.25 2.31
CA PRO A 146 9.93 -7.40 3.21
C PRO A 146 10.86 -8.56 2.82
N ILE A 147 11.21 -8.69 1.52
CA ILE A 147 12.23 -9.64 1.04
C ILE A 147 13.60 -9.31 1.65
N ASN A 148 13.93 -8.03 1.79
CA ASN A 148 15.18 -7.60 2.41
C ASN A 148 15.22 -7.89 3.92
N ASP A 149 14.06 -8.06 4.57
CA ASP A 149 13.89 -8.46 5.96
C ASP A 149 13.77 -9.98 6.15
N GLY A 150 13.93 -10.76 5.08
CA GLY A 150 13.96 -12.22 5.11
C GLY A 150 12.65 -12.92 4.75
N VAL A 151 11.60 -12.18 4.38
CA VAL A 151 10.36 -12.76 3.85
C VAL A 151 10.63 -13.47 2.54
N SER A 152 10.12 -14.70 2.40
CA SER A 152 10.37 -15.50 1.20
C SER A 152 9.60 -14.99 -0.03
N ILE A 153 10.10 -15.32 -1.22
CA ILE A 153 9.40 -15.00 -2.49
C ILE A 153 8.03 -15.72 -2.56
N SER A 154 7.91 -16.89 -1.95
CA SER A 154 6.62 -17.61 -1.88
C SER A 154 5.61 -16.85 -1.02
N ASP A 155 6.05 -16.27 0.10
CA ASP A 155 5.17 -15.50 0.99
C ASP A 155 4.77 -14.16 0.35
N ILE A 156 5.66 -13.54 -0.43
CA ILE A 156 5.30 -12.37 -1.24
C ILE A 156 4.23 -12.73 -2.29
N ARG A 157 4.34 -13.89 -2.95
CA ARG A 157 3.30 -14.34 -3.88
C ARG A 157 1.96 -14.60 -3.20
N GLU A 158 2.00 -15.19 -2.01
CA GLU A 158 0.80 -15.42 -1.21
C GLU A 158 0.18 -14.10 -0.73
N ARG A 159 0.99 -13.13 -0.30
CA ARG A 159 0.54 -11.76 -0.01
C ARG A 159 -0.23 -11.15 -1.19
N GLU A 160 0.34 -11.21 -2.40
CA GLU A 160 -0.31 -10.67 -3.60
C GLU A 160 -1.68 -11.32 -3.83
N ARG A 161 -1.75 -12.65 -3.65
CA ARG A 161 -2.99 -13.40 -3.79
C ARG A 161 -4.02 -12.99 -2.74
N LEU A 162 -3.64 -12.95 -1.47
CA LEU A 162 -4.52 -12.60 -0.36
C LEU A 162 -5.10 -11.19 -0.51
N VAL A 163 -4.25 -10.19 -0.78
CA VAL A 163 -4.70 -8.81 -0.98
C VAL A 163 -5.63 -8.72 -2.19
N ARG A 164 -5.29 -9.41 -3.29
CA ARG A 164 -6.12 -9.39 -4.49
C ARG A 164 -7.47 -10.09 -4.30
N ASP A 165 -7.49 -11.22 -3.59
CA ASP A 165 -8.72 -11.96 -3.28
C ASP A 165 -9.62 -11.17 -2.32
N PHE A 166 -9.04 -10.52 -1.30
CA PHE A 166 -9.76 -9.62 -0.41
C PHE A 166 -10.46 -8.47 -1.16
N ILE A 167 -9.77 -7.82 -2.09
CA ILE A 167 -10.33 -6.73 -2.90
C ILE A 167 -11.52 -7.21 -3.74
N GLY A 168 -11.46 -8.42 -4.27
CA GLY A 168 -12.54 -8.98 -5.05
C GLY A 168 -12.96 -8.09 -6.23
N ASN A 169 -14.18 -7.60 -6.21
CA ASN A 169 -14.75 -6.70 -7.22
C ASN A 169 -14.79 -5.22 -6.78
N THR A 170 -14.28 -4.89 -5.61
CA THR A 170 -14.20 -3.50 -5.14
C THR A 170 -13.23 -2.72 -6.04
N PRO A 171 -13.60 -1.53 -6.53
CA PRO A 171 -12.68 -0.66 -7.24
C PRO A 171 -11.41 -0.43 -6.44
N ALA A 172 -10.26 -0.62 -7.07
CA ALA A 172 -9.00 -0.55 -6.35
C ALA A 172 -7.83 -0.06 -7.20
N ILE A 173 -6.82 0.47 -6.51
CA ILE A 173 -5.52 0.73 -7.13
C ILE A 173 -4.40 0.06 -6.34
N PHE A 174 -3.29 -0.21 -7.02
CA PHE A 174 -2.03 -0.57 -6.37
C PHE A 174 -0.93 0.44 -6.67
N ALA A 175 -0.01 0.58 -5.72
CA ALA A 175 1.29 1.19 -5.88
C ALA A 175 2.37 0.13 -5.68
N ILE A 176 3.38 0.10 -6.53
CA ILE A 176 4.60 -0.63 -6.22
C ILE A 176 5.43 0.23 -5.26
N ALA A 177 6.07 -0.39 -4.27
CA ALA A 177 6.85 0.32 -3.27
C ALA A 177 8.04 -0.53 -2.84
N GLY A 178 8.99 0.07 -2.16
CA GLY A 178 10.14 -0.59 -1.59
C GLY A 178 10.90 -1.50 -2.55
N GLY A 179 11.76 -2.36 -2.00
CA GLY A 179 12.58 -3.29 -2.79
C GLY A 179 13.93 -2.67 -3.17
N TYR A 180 14.99 -3.22 -2.57
CA TYR A 180 16.33 -2.66 -2.66
C TYR A 180 17.35 -3.73 -3.01
N LYS A 181 18.48 -3.30 -3.58
CA LYS A 181 19.63 -4.18 -3.93
C LYS A 181 20.42 -4.67 -2.70
N TRP A 182 19.89 -4.52 -1.51
CA TRP A 182 20.54 -4.98 -0.29
C TRP A 182 20.52 -6.51 -0.20
N GLY A 183 21.43 -7.08 0.58
CA GLY A 183 21.51 -8.53 0.72
C GLY A 183 22.06 -9.28 -0.50
N GLY A 184 22.72 -8.57 -1.44
CA GLY A 184 23.30 -9.18 -2.64
C GLY A 184 22.37 -9.30 -3.85
N HIS A 185 21.16 -8.73 -3.76
CA HIS A 185 20.20 -8.70 -4.85
C HIS A 185 20.60 -7.75 -5.99
N SER A 186 20.29 -8.14 -7.22
CA SER A 186 20.47 -7.32 -8.42
C SER A 186 19.26 -6.42 -8.69
N ILE A 187 19.40 -5.50 -9.63
CA ILE A 187 18.25 -4.71 -10.10
C ILE A 187 17.22 -5.57 -10.84
N ASP A 188 17.68 -6.63 -11.50
CA ASP A 188 16.80 -7.57 -12.22
C ASP A 188 15.97 -8.40 -11.23
N ASP A 189 16.53 -8.75 -10.06
CA ASP A 189 15.79 -9.41 -8.99
C ASP A 189 14.65 -8.48 -8.51
N VAL A 190 14.95 -7.24 -8.17
CA VAL A 190 13.96 -6.23 -7.73
C VAL A 190 12.88 -6.04 -8.80
N ALA A 191 13.27 -5.91 -10.07
CA ALA A 191 12.32 -5.78 -11.17
C ALA A 191 11.42 -7.03 -11.30
N SER A 192 11.99 -8.23 -11.11
CA SER A 192 11.25 -9.49 -11.16
C SER A 192 10.23 -9.60 -10.02
N TRP A 193 10.52 -9.06 -8.84
CA TRP A 193 9.60 -9.03 -7.71
C TRP A 193 8.38 -8.13 -7.99
N HIS A 194 8.62 -6.91 -8.44
CA HIS A 194 7.53 -6.00 -8.82
C HIS A 194 6.69 -6.54 -9.98
N ARG A 195 7.29 -7.32 -10.88
CA ARG A 195 6.56 -7.99 -11.95
C ARG A 195 5.50 -8.96 -11.42
N MET A 196 5.73 -9.63 -10.27
CA MET A 196 4.75 -10.53 -9.66
C MET A 196 3.45 -9.78 -9.30
N THR A 197 3.56 -8.58 -8.73
CA THR A 197 2.40 -7.70 -8.48
C THR A 197 1.64 -7.43 -9.77
N ILE A 198 2.35 -6.98 -10.81
CA ILE A 198 1.73 -6.61 -12.09
C ILE A 198 1.00 -7.81 -12.70
N GLU A 199 1.62 -8.99 -12.71
CA GLU A 199 1.03 -10.22 -13.25
C GLU A 199 -0.23 -10.64 -12.47
N GLN A 200 -0.20 -10.55 -11.14
CA GLN A 200 -1.34 -10.88 -10.29
C GLN A 200 -2.52 -9.92 -10.51
N TRP A 201 -2.25 -8.64 -10.71
CA TRP A 201 -3.29 -7.63 -10.90
C TRP A 201 -3.80 -7.51 -12.35
N ALA A 202 -3.01 -7.93 -13.33
CA ALA A 202 -3.39 -7.94 -14.75
C ALA A 202 -4.22 -9.17 -15.16
N SER A 203 -4.30 -10.20 -14.31
CA SER A 203 -4.89 -11.51 -14.66
C SER A 203 -6.42 -11.60 -14.56
N ARG A 204 -7.13 -10.47 -14.66
CA ARG A 204 -8.62 -10.42 -14.73
C ARG A 204 -9.12 -9.59 -15.88
#